data_bcd8e0b6641eb46c9be784382cc5f4da
#
_entry.id   bcd8e0b6641eb46c9be784382cc5f4da
#
_cell.length_a   1.000
_cell.length_b   1.000
_cell.length_c   1.000
_cell.angle_alpha   90.00
_cell.angle_beta   90.00
_cell.angle_gamma   90.00
#
_symmetry.space_group_name_H-M   'P 1'
#
loop_
_entity.id
_entity.type
_entity.pdbx_description
1 polymer ?
#
loop_
_entity_poly.entity_id
_entity_poly.type
_entity_poly.pdbx_seq_one_letter_code
_entity_poly.pdbx_strand_id
1 'polypeptide(L)'
;MKVTFICCYNNSEELNSMLLPSFNMLDKRICNIILINSLEEGYKSAAEAYNKAIKRHINDIGDILVFCHQDIAFDNVTFLQNIISELTENPNQIIGFAGIDTNGTVFSNLKYQESKQFITRNQIKTKKKVATLDECCFATSKTVYQKFKFDEYVCNHWHLYAVELCCNARLCGIPSYVMPDVIYHKKKNNGGMYTDKHFLKSMWRVINKYRNDFDYIYAPCYICSTNKFIAAARIARTSIKNLLR
;
A
#
# COMPACT_ATOMS: atom_id res chain seq x y z
N MET A 1 -4.73 -8.75 20.76
CA MET A 1 -3.71 -8.62 19.70
C MET A 1 -3.12 -7.23 19.74
N LYS A 2 -1.83 -7.11 19.47
CA LYS A 2 -1.12 -5.83 19.39
C LYS A 2 -0.91 -5.44 17.93
N VAL A 3 -1.08 -4.16 17.61
CA VAL A 3 -0.93 -3.61 16.26
C VAL A 3 0.32 -2.73 16.19
N THR A 4 1.15 -2.91 15.17
CA THR A 4 2.27 -2.02 14.90
C THR A 4 2.05 -1.30 13.58
N PHE A 5 1.93 0.03 13.64
CA PHE A 5 1.98 0.90 12.48
C PHE A 5 3.43 1.08 12.06
N ILE A 6 3.68 1.07 10.76
CA ILE A 6 5.03 1.27 10.20
C ILE A 6 4.91 2.29 9.07
N CYS A 7 5.57 3.42 9.24
CA CYS A 7 5.52 4.52 8.29
C CYS A 7 6.92 4.92 7.85
N CYS A 8 7.19 4.82 6.56
CA CYS A 8 8.33 5.49 5.95
C CYS A 8 7.96 6.92 5.59
N TYR A 9 8.74 7.90 6.05
CA TYR A 9 8.49 9.30 5.78
C TYR A 9 9.75 10.02 5.26
N ASN A 10 9.53 11.09 4.52
CA ASN A 10 10.56 12.02 4.02
C ASN A 10 10.15 13.48 4.22
N ASN A 11 8.99 13.73 4.81
CA ASN A 11 8.46 15.05 5.10
C ASN A 11 7.86 15.06 6.50
N SER A 12 8.61 15.60 7.46
CA SER A 12 8.19 15.66 8.87
C SER A 12 6.96 16.56 9.08
N GLU A 13 6.77 17.60 8.27
CA GLU A 13 5.59 18.47 8.36
C GLU A 13 4.32 17.70 7.99
N GLU A 14 4.34 16.93 6.90
CA GLU A 14 3.21 16.06 6.52
C GLU A 14 2.93 14.99 7.57
N LEU A 15 3.97 14.33 8.07
CA LEU A 15 3.84 13.34 9.14
C LEU A 15 3.18 13.94 10.39
N ASN A 16 3.64 15.10 10.83
CA ASN A 16 3.15 15.77 12.04
C ASN A 16 1.74 16.38 11.87
N SER A 17 1.35 16.75 10.64
CA SER A 17 0.03 17.35 10.38
C SER A 17 -1.04 16.32 10.01
N MET A 18 -0.66 15.13 9.56
CA MET A 18 -1.59 14.11 9.06
C MET A 18 -1.61 12.85 9.91
N LEU A 19 -0.57 12.00 9.80
CA LEU A 19 -0.58 10.67 10.42
C LEU A 19 -0.51 10.73 11.94
N LEU A 20 0.41 11.49 12.51
CA LEU A 20 0.63 11.48 13.97
C LEU A 20 -0.56 11.98 14.77
N PRO A 21 -1.30 13.03 14.40
CA PRO A 21 -2.52 13.42 15.09
C PRO A 21 -3.55 12.29 15.16
N SER A 22 -3.78 11.59 14.03
CA SER A 22 -4.70 10.45 13.98
C SER A 22 -4.20 9.28 14.82
N PHE A 23 -2.92 8.94 14.70
CA PHE A 23 -2.32 7.88 15.51
C PHE A 23 -2.39 8.19 17.01
N ASN A 24 -2.26 9.47 17.41
CA ASN A 24 -2.30 9.88 18.82
C ASN A 24 -3.68 9.71 19.48
N MET A 25 -4.75 9.59 18.70
CA MET A 25 -6.09 9.28 19.19
C MET A 25 -6.27 7.80 19.56
N LEU A 26 -5.37 6.92 19.09
CA LEU A 26 -5.50 5.48 19.30
C LEU A 26 -5.00 5.04 20.69
N ASP A 27 -5.51 3.91 21.17
CA ASP A 27 -5.10 3.32 22.45
C ASP A 27 -3.68 2.74 22.37
N LYS A 28 -2.73 3.41 23.01
CA LYS A 28 -1.30 3.05 23.02
C LYS A 28 -1.00 1.76 23.77
N ARG A 29 -1.95 1.20 24.51
CA ARG A 29 -1.79 -0.12 25.17
C ARG A 29 -1.80 -1.25 24.16
N ILE A 30 -2.52 -1.06 23.06
CA ILE A 30 -2.72 -2.09 22.02
C ILE A 30 -2.07 -1.73 20.67
N CYS A 31 -1.54 -0.52 20.51
CA CYS A 31 -0.83 -0.15 19.29
C CYS A 31 0.44 0.67 19.57
N ASN A 32 1.40 0.51 18.68
CA ASN A 32 2.62 1.32 18.59
C ASN A 32 2.91 1.72 17.16
N ILE A 33 3.86 2.63 16.95
CA ILE A 33 4.29 3.06 15.62
C ILE A 33 5.81 3.02 15.52
N ILE A 34 6.30 2.53 14.37
CA ILE A 34 7.69 2.61 13.95
C ILE A 34 7.77 3.63 12.83
N LEU A 35 8.53 4.69 13.07
CA LEU A 35 8.78 5.75 12.10
C LEU A 35 10.17 5.57 11.49
N ILE A 36 10.25 5.62 10.16
CA ILE A 36 11.47 5.43 9.39
C ILE A 36 11.71 6.70 8.58
N ASN A 37 12.70 7.49 8.97
CA ASN A 37 13.12 8.65 8.17
C ASN A 37 13.96 8.16 6.99
N SER A 38 13.34 8.08 5.81
CA SER A 38 13.98 7.51 4.63
C SER A 38 15.16 8.35 4.12
N LEU A 39 15.18 9.64 4.41
CA LEU A 39 16.28 10.53 4.03
C LEU A 39 17.49 10.35 4.94
N GLU A 40 17.28 10.26 6.25
CA GLU A 40 18.36 10.10 7.23
C GLU A 40 18.94 8.69 7.22
N GLU A 41 18.09 7.66 7.09
CA GLU A 41 18.52 6.26 7.09
C GLU A 41 19.05 5.78 5.74
N GLY A 42 18.92 6.58 4.67
CA GLY A 42 19.53 6.34 3.37
C GLY A 42 18.99 5.11 2.62
N TYR A 43 17.76 4.68 2.90
CA TYR A 43 17.14 3.54 2.22
C TYR A 43 16.83 3.85 0.75
N LYS A 44 17.06 2.86 -0.11
CA LYS A 44 16.85 2.99 -1.57
C LYS A 44 15.43 2.68 -2.00
N SER A 45 14.66 1.97 -1.15
CA SER A 45 13.29 1.57 -1.46
C SER A 45 12.44 1.41 -0.19
N ALA A 46 11.12 1.48 -0.36
CA ALA A 46 10.15 1.17 0.70
C ALA A 46 10.29 -0.29 1.17
N ALA A 47 10.48 -1.22 0.25
CA ALA A 47 10.65 -2.65 0.55
C ALA A 47 11.86 -2.87 1.49
N GLU A 48 13.01 -2.27 1.17
CA GLU A 48 14.21 -2.33 2.01
C GLU A 48 13.97 -1.71 3.39
N ALA A 49 13.39 -0.51 3.42
CA ALA A 49 13.13 0.23 4.65
C ALA A 49 12.21 -0.55 5.61
N TYR A 50 11.07 -1.04 5.10
CA TYR A 50 10.14 -1.83 5.89
C TYR A 50 10.73 -3.15 6.38
N ASN A 51 11.40 -3.91 5.51
CA ASN A 51 12.02 -5.19 5.89
C ASN A 51 13.08 -5.00 6.98
N LYS A 52 13.94 -3.99 6.84
CA LYS A 52 14.99 -3.71 7.83
C LYS A 52 14.42 -3.19 9.15
N ALA A 53 13.41 -2.31 9.11
CA ALA A 53 12.74 -1.83 10.32
C ALA A 53 12.07 -2.95 11.09
N ILE A 54 11.33 -3.82 10.41
CA ILE A 54 10.67 -4.98 11.03
C ILE A 54 11.70 -5.94 11.62
N LYS A 55 12.81 -6.19 10.91
CA LYS A 55 13.91 -7.03 11.43
C LYS A 55 14.54 -6.42 12.68
N ARG A 56 14.76 -5.10 12.71
CA ARG A 56 15.33 -4.37 13.86
C ARG A 56 14.43 -4.44 15.08
N HIS A 57 13.12 -4.36 14.87
CA HIS A 57 12.10 -4.31 15.92
C HIS A 57 11.33 -5.63 16.10
N ILE A 58 11.89 -6.76 15.70
CA ILE A 58 11.18 -8.05 15.62
C ILE A 58 10.54 -8.50 16.94
N ASN A 59 11.13 -8.11 18.08
CA ASN A 59 10.62 -8.43 19.41
C ASN A 59 9.53 -7.47 19.91
N ASP A 60 9.43 -6.28 19.30
CA ASP A 60 8.53 -5.20 19.73
C ASP A 60 7.30 -5.06 18.83
N ILE A 61 7.34 -5.64 17.63
CA ILE A 61 6.22 -5.59 16.68
C ILE A 61 5.06 -6.48 17.14
N GLY A 62 3.85 -5.97 16.92
CA GLY A 62 2.61 -6.68 17.24
C GLY A 62 2.28 -7.83 16.28
N ASP A 63 1.10 -8.44 16.53
CA ASP A 63 0.56 -9.54 15.72
C ASP A 63 0.05 -9.07 14.36
N ILE A 64 -0.32 -7.79 14.28
CA ILE A 64 -0.84 -7.12 13.09
C ILE A 64 0.11 -5.99 12.72
N LEU A 65 0.47 -5.91 11.44
CA LEU A 65 1.32 -4.87 10.86
C LEU A 65 0.47 -4.00 9.94
N VAL A 66 0.49 -2.69 10.17
CA VAL A 66 -0.16 -1.66 9.34
C VAL A 66 0.92 -0.83 8.67
N PHE A 67 1.00 -0.92 7.36
CA PHE A 67 1.90 -0.11 6.54
C PHE A 67 1.14 1.11 6.05
N CYS A 68 1.68 2.29 6.25
CA CYS A 68 0.98 3.51 5.91
C CYS A 68 1.91 4.64 5.46
N HIS A 69 1.39 5.53 4.63
CA HIS A 69 2.07 6.74 4.21
C HIS A 69 1.99 7.81 5.31
N GLN A 70 2.92 8.78 5.26
CA GLN A 70 2.97 9.93 6.16
C GLN A 70 1.81 10.92 5.98
N ASP A 71 1.22 10.95 4.78
CA ASP A 71 0.21 11.90 4.30
C ASP A 71 -1.22 11.35 4.35
N ILE A 72 -1.47 10.35 5.22
CA ILE A 72 -2.81 9.87 5.54
C ILE A 72 -3.26 10.30 6.92
N ALA A 73 -4.58 10.34 7.12
CA ALA A 73 -5.22 10.51 8.42
C ALA A 73 -6.48 9.65 8.51
N PHE A 74 -6.87 9.32 9.72
CA PHE A 74 -8.16 8.70 10.06
C PHE A 74 -8.73 9.42 11.27
N ASP A 75 -10.06 9.60 11.30
CA ASP A 75 -10.75 10.41 12.31
C ASP A 75 -11.57 9.57 13.30
N ASN A 76 -11.48 8.26 13.19
CA ASN A 76 -12.30 7.35 13.97
C ASN A 76 -11.45 6.27 14.68
N VAL A 77 -11.60 6.17 16.00
CA VAL A 77 -10.96 5.11 16.80
C VAL A 77 -11.42 3.70 16.41
N THR A 78 -12.60 3.57 15.80
CA THR A 78 -13.10 2.27 15.30
C THR A 78 -12.25 1.72 14.15
N PHE A 79 -11.50 2.55 13.44
CA PHE A 79 -10.53 2.14 12.42
C PHE A 79 -9.58 1.05 12.94
N LEU A 80 -8.97 1.27 14.11
CA LEU A 80 -8.09 0.29 14.73
C LEU A 80 -8.83 -1.01 15.12
N GLN A 81 -10.05 -0.86 15.68
CA GLN A 81 -10.87 -2.00 16.09
C GLN A 81 -11.30 -2.84 14.89
N ASN A 82 -11.66 -2.22 13.77
CA ASN A 82 -12.04 -2.91 12.53
C ASN A 82 -10.86 -3.70 11.94
N ILE A 83 -9.64 -3.14 11.94
CA ILE A 83 -8.42 -3.87 11.55
C ILE A 83 -8.18 -5.08 12.45
N ILE A 84 -8.28 -4.90 13.78
CA ILE A 84 -8.07 -5.98 14.74
C ILE A 84 -9.12 -7.07 14.56
N SER A 85 -10.40 -6.73 14.51
CA SER A 85 -11.50 -7.71 14.34
C SER A 85 -11.29 -8.50 13.05
N GLU A 86 -11.10 -7.81 11.93
CA GLU A 86 -10.98 -8.44 10.62
C GLU A 86 -9.77 -9.39 10.53
N LEU A 87 -8.60 -9.00 11.05
CA LEU A 87 -7.40 -9.84 11.00
C LEU A 87 -7.30 -10.86 12.14
N THR A 88 -8.13 -10.75 13.17
CA THR A 88 -8.32 -11.78 14.19
C THR A 88 -9.19 -12.91 13.64
N GLU A 89 -10.30 -12.58 13.01
CA GLU A 89 -11.22 -13.54 12.42
C GLU A 89 -10.62 -14.22 11.18
N ASN A 90 -9.88 -13.47 10.37
CA ASN A 90 -9.31 -13.90 9.11
C ASN A 90 -7.82 -13.54 9.01
N PRO A 91 -6.91 -14.25 9.73
CA PRO A 91 -5.50 -13.85 9.78
C PRO A 91 -4.72 -14.07 8.48
N ASN A 92 -5.24 -14.89 7.56
CA ASN A 92 -4.62 -15.23 6.29
C ASN A 92 -5.17 -14.38 5.15
N GLN A 93 -5.07 -13.06 5.28
CA GLN A 93 -5.45 -12.10 4.23
C GLN A 93 -4.63 -10.82 4.35
N ILE A 94 -4.70 -9.99 3.31
CA ILE A 94 -4.18 -8.63 3.29
C ILE A 94 -5.38 -7.70 3.15
N ILE A 95 -5.50 -6.70 4.00
CA ILE A 95 -6.56 -5.69 3.93
C ILE A 95 -5.97 -4.32 3.64
N GLY A 96 -6.71 -3.48 2.95
CA GLY A 96 -6.31 -2.11 2.66
C GLY A 96 -7.52 -1.20 2.49
N PHE A 97 -7.29 0.06 2.13
CA PHE A 97 -8.36 1.07 2.06
C PHE A 97 -8.56 1.64 0.66
N ALA A 98 -7.73 1.21 -0.27
CA ALA A 98 -7.91 1.36 -1.72
C ALA A 98 -7.32 0.14 -2.43
N GLY A 99 -7.92 -0.25 -3.55
CA GLY A 99 -7.45 -1.41 -4.32
C GLY A 99 -8.20 -1.54 -5.63
N ILE A 100 -7.74 -2.46 -6.47
CA ILE A 100 -8.28 -2.70 -7.81
C ILE A 100 -8.60 -4.18 -7.98
N ASP A 101 -9.77 -4.49 -8.56
CA ASP A 101 -10.14 -5.86 -8.88
C ASP A 101 -9.59 -6.32 -10.25
N THR A 102 -9.86 -7.57 -10.60
CA THR A 102 -9.45 -8.16 -11.90
C THR A 102 -10.27 -7.64 -13.09
N ASN A 103 -11.34 -6.88 -12.86
CA ASN A 103 -12.10 -6.19 -13.91
C ASN A 103 -11.57 -4.77 -14.16
N GLY A 104 -10.55 -4.35 -13.39
CA GLY A 104 -10.00 -2.99 -13.48
C GLY A 104 -10.78 -1.94 -12.72
N THR A 105 -11.72 -2.35 -11.85
CA THR A 105 -12.49 -1.43 -11.01
C THR A 105 -11.71 -1.08 -9.75
N VAL A 106 -11.48 0.20 -9.53
CA VAL A 106 -10.85 0.71 -8.30
C VAL A 106 -11.93 0.98 -7.26
N PHE A 107 -11.78 0.38 -6.08
CA PHE A 107 -12.62 0.56 -4.92
C PHE A 107 -11.86 1.32 -3.83
N SER A 108 -12.52 2.31 -3.23
CA SER A 108 -11.93 3.06 -2.10
C SER A 108 -12.96 3.98 -1.45
N ASN A 109 -12.83 4.14 -0.14
CA ASN A 109 -13.50 5.20 0.63
C ASN A 109 -12.51 6.32 1.04
N LEU A 110 -11.38 6.43 0.34
CA LEU A 110 -10.44 7.53 0.54
C LEU A 110 -11.07 8.88 0.20
N LYS A 111 -10.81 9.87 1.06
CA LYS A 111 -11.19 11.26 0.86
C LYS A 111 -9.97 12.17 0.85
N TYR A 112 -10.06 13.28 0.15
CA TYR A 112 -9.09 14.35 0.33
C TYR A 112 -9.27 15.01 1.70
N GLN A 113 -8.17 15.29 2.40
CA GLN A 113 -8.23 15.88 3.75
C GLN A 113 -8.90 17.25 3.74
N GLU A 114 -8.58 18.10 2.77
CA GLU A 114 -9.06 19.47 2.71
C GLU A 114 -10.52 19.56 2.29
N SER A 115 -10.87 18.90 1.17
CA SER A 115 -12.22 19.01 0.58
C SER A 115 -13.22 18.02 1.12
N LYS A 116 -12.76 16.99 1.85
CA LYS A 116 -13.57 15.85 2.31
C LYS A 116 -14.29 15.08 1.18
N GLN A 117 -13.94 15.35 -0.08
CA GLN A 117 -14.49 14.68 -1.25
C GLN A 117 -13.84 13.32 -1.45
N PHE A 118 -14.61 12.34 -1.88
CA PHE A 118 -14.10 11.03 -2.25
C PHE A 118 -13.12 11.13 -3.44
N ILE A 119 -12.01 10.38 -3.36
CA ILE A 119 -10.99 10.33 -4.41
C ILE A 119 -11.46 9.47 -5.58
N THR A 120 -12.23 8.42 -5.31
CA THR A 120 -12.77 7.52 -6.33
C THR A 120 -14.28 7.61 -6.41
N ARG A 121 -14.86 7.09 -7.51
CA ARG A 121 -16.32 7.03 -7.70
C ARG A 121 -16.95 5.78 -7.09
N ASN A 122 -16.17 4.73 -6.84
CA ASN A 122 -16.67 3.43 -6.39
C ASN A 122 -16.43 3.28 -4.87
N GLN A 123 -17.28 3.96 -4.09
CA GLN A 123 -17.32 3.78 -2.63
C GLN A 123 -17.94 2.41 -2.29
N ILE A 124 -17.54 1.88 -1.15
CA ILE A 124 -18.00 0.58 -0.67
C ILE A 124 -18.62 0.67 0.73
N LYS A 125 -19.62 -0.16 0.99
CA LYS A 125 -20.27 -0.29 2.31
C LYS A 125 -19.83 -1.56 3.05
N THR A 126 -19.31 -2.55 2.31
CA THR A 126 -18.81 -3.82 2.82
C THR A 126 -17.46 -4.12 2.19
N LYS A 127 -16.64 -4.92 2.85
CA LYS A 127 -15.32 -5.29 2.29
C LYS A 127 -15.45 -5.88 0.89
N LYS A 128 -14.51 -5.54 0.00
CA LYS A 128 -14.47 -5.99 -1.39
C LYS A 128 -13.17 -6.72 -1.69
N LYS A 129 -13.30 -7.93 -2.25
CA LYS A 129 -12.13 -8.68 -2.75
C LYS A 129 -11.53 -7.94 -3.94
N VAL A 130 -10.20 -7.81 -3.96
CA VAL A 130 -9.43 -7.12 -5.01
C VAL A 130 -8.25 -7.95 -5.47
N ALA A 131 -7.69 -7.58 -6.61
CA ALA A 131 -6.46 -8.19 -7.13
C ALA A 131 -5.23 -7.69 -6.37
N THR A 132 -5.18 -6.37 -6.14
CA THR A 132 -4.08 -5.71 -5.42
C THR A 132 -4.59 -4.48 -4.66
N LEU A 133 -3.77 -4.02 -3.74
CA LEU A 133 -4.02 -2.86 -2.89
C LEU A 133 -3.12 -1.68 -3.27
N ASP A 134 -3.57 -0.49 -2.89
CA ASP A 134 -2.78 0.74 -2.90
C ASP A 134 -1.85 0.79 -1.68
N GLU A 135 -0.75 1.50 -1.85
CA GLU A 135 0.33 1.60 -0.86
C GLU A 135 0.03 2.59 0.26
N CYS A 136 -0.99 3.43 0.10
CA CYS A 136 -1.29 4.51 1.06
C CYS A 136 -1.57 4.01 2.48
N CYS A 137 -2.32 2.89 2.60
CA CYS A 137 -2.55 2.20 3.87
C CYS A 137 -3.04 0.77 3.64
N PHE A 138 -2.35 -0.21 4.20
CA PHE A 138 -2.78 -1.60 4.19
C PHE A 138 -2.24 -2.33 5.43
N ALA A 139 -2.86 -3.46 5.76
CA ALA A 139 -2.51 -4.24 6.93
C ALA A 139 -2.56 -5.74 6.64
N THR A 140 -1.77 -6.49 7.40
CA THR A 140 -1.78 -7.95 7.38
C THR A 140 -1.28 -8.52 8.70
N SER A 141 -1.47 -9.81 8.95
CA SER A 141 -0.88 -10.46 10.10
C SER A 141 0.65 -10.53 9.98
N LYS A 142 1.33 -10.52 11.12
CA LYS A 142 2.79 -10.75 11.21
C LYS A 142 3.18 -12.04 10.50
N THR A 143 2.36 -13.10 10.63
CA THR A 143 2.59 -14.41 9.99
C THR A 143 2.58 -14.32 8.46
N VAL A 144 1.59 -13.64 7.87
CA VAL A 144 1.53 -13.42 6.41
C VAL A 144 2.72 -12.62 5.95
N TYR A 145 3.06 -11.52 6.64
CA TYR A 145 4.23 -10.73 6.29
C TYR A 145 5.53 -11.55 6.37
N GLN A 146 5.73 -12.33 7.44
CA GLN A 146 6.95 -13.16 7.60
C GLN A 146 7.10 -14.20 6.49
N LYS A 147 5.98 -14.73 5.98
CA LYS A 147 5.98 -15.69 4.88
C LYS A 147 6.37 -15.07 3.55
N PHE A 148 5.90 -13.86 3.26
CA PHE A 148 6.05 -13.24 1.93
C PHE A 148 7.11 -12.15 1.91
N LYS A 149 7.20 -11.30 2.96
CA LYS A 149 8.06 -10.10 3.02
C LYS A 149 7.91 -9.22 1.77
N PHE A 150 8.54 -8.07 1.76
CA PHE A 150 8.64 -7.28 0.53
C PHE A 150 9.83 -7.74 -0.30
N ASP A 151 9.64 -7.87 -1.61
CA ASP A 151 10.72 -8.23 -2.54
C ASP A 151 11.56 -6.99 -2.87
N GLU A 152 12.72 -6.85 -2.23
CA GLU A 152 13.62 -5.71 -2.40
C GLU A 152 14.27 -5.64 -3.79
N TYR A 153 14.35 -6.78 -4.50
CA TYR A 153 14.88 -6.81 -5.86
C TYR A 153 13.87 -6.29 -6.88
N VAL A 154 12.62 -6.72 -6.78
CA VAL A 154 11.51 -6.31 -7.66
C VAL A 154 11.10 -4.88 -7.33
N CYS A 155 10.89 -4.57 -6.06
CA CYS A 155 10.44 -3.27 -5.55
C CYS A 155 11.62 -2.45 -5.01
N ASN A 156 12.65 -2.22 -5.84
CA ASN A 156 13.87 -1.52 -5.45
C ASN A 156 13.76 0.01 -5.50
N HIS A 157 12.55 0.54 -5.48
CA HIS A 157 12.17 1.94 -5.38
C HIS A 157 10.97 2.10 -4.45
N TRP A 158 10.33 3.27 -4.49
CA TRP A 158 9.23 3.65 -3.59
C TRP A 158 7.83 3.26 -4.10
N HIS A 159 7.73 2.31 -5.04
CA HIS A 159 6.49 1.94 -5.74
C HIS A 159 6.29 0.44 -5.82
N LEU A 160 5.02 0.03 -5.88
CA LEU A 160 4.53 -1.32 -6.19
C LEU A 160 4.83 -2.40 -5.13
N TYR A 161 5.29 -2.05 -3.95
CA TYR A 161 5.57 -3.03 -2.89
C TYR A 161 4.29 -3.67 -2.33
N ALA A 162 3.18 -2.93 -2.22
CA ALA A 162 1.89 -3.53 -1.85
C ALA A 162 1.29 -4.36 -2.99
N VAL A 163 1.43 -3.90 -4.24
CA VAL A 163 0.99 -4.66 -5.44
C VAL A 163 1.75 -5.97 -5.55
N GLU A 164 3.06 -5.94 -5.39
CA GLU A 164 3.92 -7.12 -5.44
C GLU A 164 3.58 -8.12 -4.32
N LEU A 165 3.43 -7.63 -3.08
CA LEU A 165 3.02 -8.44 -1.94
C LEU A 165 1.68 -9.13 -2.19
N CYS A 166 0.67 -8.41 -2.73
CA CYS A 166 -0.63 -8.97 -3.08
C CYS A 166 -0.52 -10.05 -4.17
N CYS A 167 0.30 -9.83 -5.20
CA CYS A 167 0.53 -10.81 -6.24
C CYS A 167 1.16 -12.08 -5.68
N ASN A 168 2.20 -11.95 -4.86
CA ASN A 168 2.90 -13.07 -4.22
C ASN A 168 1.97 -13.86 -3.29
N ALA A 169 1.23 -13.18 -2.44
CA ALA A 169 0.26 -13.79 -1.52
C ALA A 169 -0.86 -14.53 -2.27
N ARG A 170 -1.36 -13.94 -3.37
CA ARG A 170 -2.41 -14.53 -4.21
C ARG A 170 -2.00 -15.87 -4.83
N LEU A 171 -0.74 -16.07 -5.23
CA LEU A 171 -0.22 -17.37 -5.70
C LEU A 171 -0.33 -18.46 -4.64
N CYS A 172 -0.32 -18.09 -3.37
CA CYS A 172 -0.51 -19.00 -2.24
C CYS A 172 -1.96 -19.05 -1.70
N GLY A 173 -2.93 -18.53 -2.46
CA GLY A 173 -4.34 -18.53 -2.09
C GLY A 173 -4.72 -17.52 -0.99
N ILE A 174 -3.83 -16.57 -0.65
CA ILE A 174 -4.12 -15.51 0.33
C ILE A 174 -4.78 -14.32 -0.39
N PRO A 175 -6.04 -13.99 -0.04
CA PRO A 175 -6.79 -12.93 -0.69
C PRO A 175 -6.43 -11.55 -0.17
N SER A 176 -6.71 -10.54 -1.00
CA SER A 176 -6.64 -9.13 -0.64
C SER A 176 -8.03 -8.50 -0.67
N TYR A 177 -8.32 -7.60 0.29
CA TYR A 177 -9.61 -6.91 0.41
C TYR A 177 -9.44 -5.43 0.68
N VAL A 178 -10.34 -4.63 0.12
CA VAL A 178 -10.55 -3.22 0.52
C VAL A 178 -11.59 -3.17 1.62
N MET A 179 -11.26 -2.48 2.71
CA MET A 179 -12.14 -2.23 3.86
C MET A 179 -13.01 -0.98 3.63
N PRO A 180 -14.23 -0.93 4.22
CA PRO A 180 -15.14 0.18 4.00
C PRO A 180 -14.84 1.43 4.84
N ASP A 181 -13.81 1.39 5.67
CA ASP A 181 -13.43 2.53 6.51
C ASP A 181 -12.97 3.72 5.66
N VAL A 182 -13.29 4.91 6.16
CA VAL A 182 -12.85 6.17 5.54
C VAL A 182 -11.48 6.52 6.09
N ILE A 183 -10.53 6.77 5.18
CA ILE A 183 -9.27 7.42 5.51
C ILE A 183 -9.08 8.66 4.64
N TYR A 184 -8.36 9.63 5.16
CA TYR A 184 -8.06 10.88 4.47
C TYR A 184 -6.66 10.84 3.90
N HIS A 185 -6.50 11.43 2.74
CA HIS A 185 -5.21 11.54 2.06
C HIS A 185 -4.99 13.00 1.65
N LYS A 186 -3.78 13.51 1.79
CA LYS A 186 -3.45 14.86 1.37
C LYS A 186 -3.59 14.99 -0.15
N LYS A 187 -4.24 16.05 -0.62
CA LYS A 187 -4.30 16.35 -2.04
C LYS A 187 -2.92 16.80 -2.52
N LYS A 188 -2.33 16.07 -3.46
CA LYS A 188 -1.11 16.54 -4.13
C LYS A 188 -1.47 17.55 -5.21
N ASN A 189 -0.87 18.73 -5.15
CA ASN A 189 -1.14 19.84 -6.07
C ASN A 189 -0.87 19.53 -7.55
N ASN A 190 -0.15 18.46 -7.83
CA ASN A 190 0.25 18.07 -9.20
C ASN A 190 -0.62 16.96 -9.80
N GLY A 191 -1.89 16.89 -9.49
CA GLY A 191 -3.02 16.22 -10.19
C GLY A 191 -2.78 14.95 -11.03
N GLY A 192 -1.63 14.32 -10.97
CA GLY A 192 -1.23 13.23 -11.83
C GLY A 192 -0.95 11.94 -11.09
N MET A 193 -1.48 10.84 -11.60
CA MET A 193 -1.01 9.49 -11.27
C MET A 193 0.48 9.41 -11.58
N TYR A 194 1.29 9.20 -10.56
CA TYR A 194 2.74 9.13 -10.72
C TYR A 194 3.16 7.80 -11.36
N THR A 195 3.18 7.79 -12.67
CA THR A 195 3.86 6.74 -13.47
C THR A 195 5.21 7.27 -13.92
N ASP A 196 6.07 7.64 -12.96
CA ASP A 196 7.43 8.10 -13.26
C ASP A 196 8.31 6.96 -13.77
N LYS A 197 9.56 7.30 -14.14
CA LYS A 197 10.52 6.30 -14.65
C LYS A 197 10.80 5.17 -13.66
N HIS A 198 10.75 5.44 -12.34
CA HIS A 198 11.03 4.45 -11.30
C HIS A 198 9.83 3.51 -11.12
N PHE A 199 8.61 4.06 -11.15
CA PHE A 199 7.39 3.27 -11.18
C PHE A 199 7.36 2.32 -12.38
N LEU A 200 7.65 2.83 -13.60
CA LEU A 200 7.64 2.02 -14.82
C LEU A 200 8.71 0.92 -14.81
N LYS A 201 9.88 1.20 -14.25
CA LYS A 201 10.92 0.16 -14.04
C LYS A 201 10.48 -0.90 -13.05
N SER A 202 9.87 -0.53 -11.92
CA SER A 202 9.32 -1.47 -10.94
C SER A 202 8.20 -2.30 -11.56
N MET A 203 7.29 -1.66 -12.32
CA MET A 203 6.22 -2.36 -13.04
C MET A 203 6.77 -3.41 -14.00
N TRP A 204 7.83 -3.08 -14.76
CA TRP A 204 8.49 -4.05 -15.65
C TRP A 204 9.06 -5.26 -14.90
N ARG A 205 9.62 -5.05 -13.69
CA ARG A 205 10.13 -6.15 -12.85
C ARG A 205 9.00 -7.01 -12.31
N VAL A 206 7.90 -6.41 -11.83
CA VAL A 206 6.70 -7.14 -11.38
C VAL A 206 6.13 -7.99 -12.52
N ILE A 207 6.00 -7.41 -13.74
CA ILE A 207 5.56 -8.14 -14.93
C ILE A 207 6.48 -9.33 -15.21
N ASN A 208 7.79 -9.14 -15.21
CA ASN A 208 8.74 -10.22 -15.49
C ASN A 208 8.68 -11.33 -14.43
N LYS A 209 8.44 -10.99 -13.16
CA LYS A 209 8.30 -11.96 -12.07
C LYS A 209 7.05 -12.82 -12.25
N TYR A 210 5.91 -12.22 -12.61
CA TYR A 210 4.60 -12.88 -12.58
C TYR A 210 3.99 -13.20 -13.95
N ARG A 211 4.74 -13.07 -15.05
CA ARG A 211 4.23 -13.25 -16.41
C ARG A 211 3.74 -14.67 -16.75
N ASN A 212 4.17 -15.66 -16.00
CA ASN A 212 3.73 -17.05 -16.18
C ASN A 212 2.53 -17.40 -15.30
N ASP A 213 2.16 -16.51 -14.38
CA ASP A 213 1.13 -16.74 -13.37
C ASP A 213 -0.12 -15.90 -13.60
N PHE A 214 0.03 -14.70 -14.18
CA PHE A 214 -1.06 -13.76 -14.41
C PHE A 214 -0.99 -13.16 -15.82
N ASP A 215 -2.16 -12.94 -16.44
CA ASP A 215 -2.26 -12.25 -17.74
C ASP A 215 -2.08 -10.72 -17.61
N TYR A 216 -2.41 -10.18 -16.44
CA TYR A 216 -2.32 -8.75 -16.13
C TYR A 216 -1.82 -8.51 -14.73
N ILE A 217 -1.01 -7.45 -14.58
CA ILE A 217 -0.74 -6.82 -13.29
C ILE A 217 -1.69 -5.63 -13.13
N TYR A 218 -2.45 -5.67 -12.04
CA TYR A 218 -3.39 -4.62 -11.66
C TYR A 218 -2.77 -3.78 -10.57
N ALA A 219 -2.36 -2.54 -10.87
CA ALA A 219 -2.06 -1.53 -9.85
C ALA A 219 -3.17 -0.47 -9.91
N PRO A 220 -3.62 0.11 -8.79
CA PRO A 220 -4.73 1.06 -8.77
C PRO A 220 -4.59 2.22 -9.76
N CYS A 221 -3.34 2.61 -10.06
CA CYS A 221 -3.03 3.67 -11.02
C CYS A 221 -2.62 3.16 -12.42
N TYR A 222 -2.36 1.85 -12.61
CA TYR A 222 -1.79 1.36 -13.87
C TYR A 222 -2.02 -0.14 -14.05
N ILE A 223 -2.84 -0.52 -15.04
CA ILE A 223 -3.04 -1.91 -15.44
C ILE A 223 -2.11 -2.22 -16.60
N CYS A 224 -1.39 -3.33 -16.55
CA CYS A 224 -0.50 -3.74 -17.62
C CYS A 224 -0.60 -5.23 -17.90
N SER A 225 -0.62 -5.60 -19.20
CA SER A 225 -0.51 -7.00 -19.61
C SER A 225 0.88 -7.54 -19.24
N THR A 226 0.94 -8.81 -18.91
CA THR A 226 2.20 -9.52 -18.65
C THR A 226 2.85 -10.05 -19.95
N ASN A 227 2.15 -9.98 -21.09
CA ASN A 227 2.78 -10.19 -22.39
C ASN A 227 3.86 -9.13 -22.62
N LYS A 228 5.11 -9.55 -22.78
CA LYS A 228 6.28 -8.66 -22.85
C LYS A 228 6.19 -7.60 -23.94
N PHE A 229 5.67 -7.95 -25.11
CA PHE A 229 5.58 -7.01 -26.24
C PHE A 229 4.52 -5.93 -25.96
N ILE A 230 3.35 -6.34 -25.46
CA ILE A 230 2.27 -5.41 -25.08
C ILE A 230 2.73 -4.52 -23.93
N ALA A 231 3.38 -5.10 -22.91
CA ALA A 231 3.91 -4.37 -21.76
C ALA A 231 4.96 -3.34 -22.17
N ALA A 232 5.94 -3.73 -23.00
CA ALA A 232 6.98 -2.83 -23.50
C ALA A 232 6.39 -1.65 -24.28
N ALA A 233 5.45 -1.92 -25.19
CA ALA A 233 4.77 -0.87 -25.95
C ALA A 233 3.99 0.09 -25.06
N ARG A 234 3.26 -0.42 -24.05
CA ARG A 234 2.50 0.39 -23.09
C ARG A 234 3.42 1.25 -22.23
N ILE A 235 4.51 0.68 -21.70
CA ILE A 235 5.50 1.39 -20.88
C ILE A 235 6.18 2.49 -21.72
N ALA A 236 6.63 2.19 -22.94
CA ALA A 236 7.23 3.16 -23.84
C ALA A 236 6.28 4.34 -24.13
N ARG A 237 5.01 4.05 -24.46
CA ARG A 237 3.99 5.06 -24.69
C ARG A 237 3.79 5.96 -23.45
N THR A 238 3.78 5.36 -22.26
CA THR A 238 3.63 6.13 -21.00
C THR A 238 4.85 7.00 -20.75
N SER A 239 6.06 6.47 -20.97
CA SER A 239 7.32 7.23 -20.84
C SER A 239 7.34 8.45 -21.78
N ILE A 240 6.95 8.28 -23.04
CA ILE A 240 6.86 9.39 -24.02
C ILE A 240 5.86 10.44 -23.54
N LYS A 241 4.67 10.04 -23.08
CA LYS A 241 3.67 10.99 -22.55
C LYS A 241 4.20 11.77 -21.34
N ASN A 242 5.01 11.15 -20.49
CA ASN A 242 5.59 11.82 -19.33
C ASN A 242 6.70 12.82 -19.70
N LEU A 243 7.39 12.61 -20.84
CA LEU A 243 8.39 13.54 -21.37
C LEU A 243 7.78 14.77 -22.05
N LEU A 244 6.51 14.65 -22.51
CA LEU A 244 5.78 15.73 -23.21
C LEU A 244 4.90 16.58 -22.27
N ARG A 245 4.92 16.31 -20.97
CA ARG A 245 4.23 17.08 -19.91
C ARG A 245 5.20 17.92 -19.10
#